data_f0f3f9c72156f6b764e693f0bb1d7d99
#
_entry.id   f0f3f9c72156f6b764e693f0bb1d7d99
#
_cell.length_a   1.000
_cell.length_b   1.000
_cell.length_c   1.000
_cell.angle_alpha   90.00
_cell.angle_beta   90.00
_cell.angle_gamma   90.00
#
_symmetry.space_group_name_H-M   'P 1'
#
loop_
_entity.id
_entity.type
_entity.pdbx_description
1 polymer ?
#
loop_
_entity_poly.entity_id
_entity_poly.type
_entity_poly.pdbx_seq_one_letter_code
_entity_poly.pdbx_strand_id
1 'polypeptide(L)'
;NHLVVIHASSRWKFKEIPIETWAHIIDALETKKITVVLSGAKDDLKTNQMIAQLCQSKPILTEDFSIEDTAALYEVANLVLTIDSMSTHLASAMKTPVVSIFGPTNDLNWRPWGVKYKVVALSKADDPTFACRPCGMDGCEGTKVSQCLVQLKPETILKSIQLILKNTQKFTLL
;
A
#
# COMPACT_ATOMS: atom_id res chain seq x y z
N ASN A 1 19.27 -4.04 6.13
CA ASN A 1 18.01 -4.55 5.59
C ASN A 1 16.98 -3.42 5.59
N HIS A 2 16.08 -3.39 4.58
CA HIS A 2 14.97 -2.44 4.55
C HIS A 2 13.76 -3.04 5.25
N LEU A 3 12.98 -2.19 5.90
CA LEU A 3 11.67 -2.49 6.47
C LEU A 3 10.59 -1.81 5.62
N VAL A 4 9.69 -2.59 5.06
CA VAL A 4 8.49 -2.10 4.37
C VAL A 4 7.28 -2.48 5.19
N VAL A 5 6.48 -1.49 5.57
CA VAL A 5 5.21 -1.72 6.24
C VAL A 5 4.09 -1.61 5.21
N ILE A 6 3.23 -2.60 5.16
CA ILE A 6 2.09 -2.67 4.25
C ILE A 6 0.80 -2.52 5.05
N HIS A 7 -0.05 -1.58 4.63
CA HIS A 7 -1.43 -1.47 5.11
C HIS A 7 -2.38 -1.78 3.93
N ALA A 8 -2.93 -2.99 3.93
CA ALA A 8 -3.62 -3.57 2.79
C ALA A 8 -5.12 -3.27 2.77
N SER A 9 -5.70 -2.82 3.89
CA SER A 9 -7.13 -2.72 4.09
C SER A 9 -7.64 -1.28 4.04
N SER A 10 -8.92 -1.14 3.74
CA SER A 10 -9.67 0.10 3.84
C SER A 10 -11.07 -0.16 4.40
N ARG A 11 -11.63 0.84 5.09
CA ARG A 11 -13.04 0.85 5.44
C ARG A 11 -13.95 0.68 4.20
N TRP A 12 -13.46 1.11 3.04
CA TRP A 12 -14.17 1.10 1.77
C TRP A 12 -13.60 0.04 0.83
N LYS A 13 -14.30 -1.09 0.68
CA LYS A 13 -13.84 -2.25 -0.11
C LYS A 13 -13.51 -1.91 -1.56
N PHE A 14 -14.20 -0.94 -2.16
CA PHE A 14 -13.91 -0.48 -3.52
C PHE A 14 -12.54 0.21 -3.68
N LYS A 15 -11.80 0.42 -2.58
CA LYS A 15 -10.44 0.96 -2.58
C LYS A 15 -9.36 -0.12 -2.44
N GLU A 16 -9.74 -1.37 -2.26
CA GLU A 16 -8.81 -2.48 -2.07
C GLU A 16 -8.40 -3.12 -3.40
N ILE A 17 -7.17 -3.62 -3.45
CA ILE A 17 -6.69 -4.49 -4.52
C ILE A 17 -6.86 -5.95 -4.13
N PRO A 18 -6.83 -6.91 -5.08
CA PRO A 18 -6.94 -8.34 -4.78
C PRO A 18 -5.87 -8.80 -3.78
N ILE A 19 -6.25 -9.70 -2.87
CA ILE A 19 -5.32 -10.24 -1.84
C ILE A 19 -4.17 -11.02 -2.46
N GLU A 20 -4.37 -11.63 -3.61
CA GLU A 20 -3.33 -12.32 -4.40
C GLU A 20 -2.25 -11.35 -4.88
N THR A 21 -2.64 -10.12 -5.23
CA THR A 21 -1.71 -9.06 -5.62
C THR A 21 -0.80 -8.68 -4.45
N TRP A 22 -1.35 -8.58 -3.24
CA TRP A 22 -0.57 -8.35 -2.03
C TRP A 22 0.43 -9.47 -1.75
N ALA A 23 -0.03 -10.72 -1.82
CA ALA A 23 0.84 -11.89 -1.60
C ALA A 23 2.02 -11.89 -2.59
N HIS A 24 1.76 -11.64 -3.88
CA HIS A 24 2.82 -11.53 -4.89
C HIS A 24 3.84 -10.42 -4.57
N ILE A 25 3.36 -9.24 -4.14
CA ILE A 25 4.23 -8.12 -3.77
C ILE A 25 5.10 -8.50 -2.56
N ILE A 26 4.52 -9.09 -1.54
CA ILE A 26 5.21 -9.50 -0.30
C ILE A 26 6.31 -10.50 -0.63
N ASP A 27 6.00 -11.58 -1.36
CA ASP A 27 6.98 -12.60 -1.73
C ASP A 27 8.13 -12.01 -2.56
N ALA A 28 7.82 -11.12 -3.50
CA ALA A 28 8.83 -10.43 -4.31
C ALA A 28 9.74 -9.51 -3.48
N LEU A 29 9.25 -8.89 -2.41
CA LEU A 29 10.04 -8.07 -1.51
C LEU A 29 10.92 -8.93 -0.61
N GLU A 30 10.38 -9.98 -0.01
CA GLU A 30 11.13 -10.87 0.88
C GLU A 30 12.21 -11.67 0.17
N THR A 31 11.99 -12.05 -1.09
CA THR A 31 13.04 -12.64 -1.96
C THR A 31 14.25 -11.69 -2.09
N LYS A 32 14.05 -10.38 -1.98
CA LYS A 32 15.12 -9.36 -1.98
C LYS A 32 15.65 -9.04 -0.59
N LYS A 33 15.34 -9.85 0.42
CA LYS A 33 15.73 -9.66 1.82
C LYS A 33 15.21 -8.34 2.41
N ILE A 34 14.04 -7.89 1.97
CA ILE A 34 13.30 -6.78 2.55
C ILE A 34 12.33 -7.36 3.56
N THR A 35 12.41 -6.93 4.80
CA THR A 35 11.46 -7.34 5.85
C THR A 35 10.11 -6.69 5.60
N VAL A 36 9.04 -7.49 5.61
CA VAL A 36 7.68 -7.01 5.41
C VAL A 36 6.86 -7.17 6.69
N VAL A 37 6.18 -6.11 7.07
CA VAL A 37 5.17 -6.10 8.15
C VAL A 37 3.82 -5.73 7.55
N LEU A 38 2.82 -6.60 7.73
CA LEU A 38 1.42 -6.29 7.46
C LEU A 38 0.80 -5.63 8.70
N SER A 39 0.49 -4.35 8.56
CA SER A 39 -0.14 -3.55 9.63
C SER A 39 -1.64 -3.41 9.40
N GLY A 40 -2.36 -3.15 10.49
CA GLY A 40 -3.79 -2.90 10.45
C GLY A 40 -4.37 -2.86 11.85
N ALA A 41 -5.61 -2.38 11.96
CA ALA A 41 -6.39 -2.47 13.18
C ALA A 41 -6.95 -3.91 13.37
N LYS A 42 -7.62 -4.14 14.47
CA LYS A 42 -8.23 -5.44 14.80
C LYS A 42 -9.14 -5.98 13.69
N ASP A 43 -9.91 -5.08 13.05
CA ASP A 43 -10.82 -5.44 11.96
C ASP A 43 -10.09 -5.88 10.68
N ASP A 44 -8.82 -5.49 10.52
CA ASP A 44 -8.00 -5.83 9.36
C ASP A 44 -7.30 -7.18 9.52
N LEU A 45 -7.25 -7.72 10.74
CA LEU A 45 -6.48 -8.93 11.06
C LEU A 45 -6.88 -10.10 10.18
N LYS A 46 -8.17 -10.32 9.95
CA LYS A 46 -8.66 -11.40 9.08
C LYS A 46 -8.14 -11.27 7.65
N THR A 47 -8.18 -10.08 7.08
CA THR A 47 -7.64 -9.81 5.73
C THR A 47 -6.14 -10.04 5.68
N ASN A 48 -5.40 -9.57 6.69
CA ASN A 48 -3.96 -9.75 6.78
C ASN A 48 -3.57 -11.24 6.91
N GLN A 49 -4.32 -12.01 7.69
CA GLN A 49 -4.13 -13.46 7.79
C GLN A 49 -4.39 -14.17 6.46
N MET A 50 -5.45 -13.79 5.73
CA MET A 50 -5.72 -14.35 4.40
C MET A 50 -4.59 -14.04 3.41
N ILE A 51 -4.06 -12.81 3.41
CA ILE A 51 -2.90 -12.44 2.59
C ILE A 51 -1.69 -13.29 2.97
N ALA A 52 -1.37 -13.40 4.27
CA ALA A 52 -0.23 -14.16 4.75
C ALA A 52 -0.32 -15.66 4.43
N GLN A 53 -1.53 -16.23 4.40
CA GLN A 53 -1.75 -17.62 3.98
C GLN A 53 -1.48 -17.85 2.48
N LEU A 54 -1.64 -16.85 1.65
CA LEU A 54 -1.33 -16.94 0.22
C LEU A 54 0.15 -16.74 -0.08
N CYS A 55 0.91 -16.11 0.84
CA CYS A 55 2.33 -15.89 0.66
C CYS A 55 3.13 -17.20 0.77
N GLN A 56 4.16 -17.34 -0.06
CA GLN A 56 5.19 -18.37 0.11
C GLN A 56 6.15 -17.98 1.26
N SER A 57 6.36 -16.71 1.47
CA SER A 57 7.10 -16.12 2.57
C SER A 57 6.21 -16.01 3.83
N LYS A 58 6.80 -15.52 4.93
CA LYS A 58 6.07 -15.35 6.20
C LYS A 58 6.18 -13.90 6.68
N PRO A 59 5.35 -12.99 6.14
CA PRO A 59 5.35 -11.61 6.61
C PRO A 59 4.98 -11.53 8.10
N ILE A 60 5.51 -10.54 8.78
CA ILE A 60 5.16 -10.27 10.17
C ILE A 60 3.78 -9.61 10.19
N LEU A 61 2.88 -10.08 11.03
CA LEU A 61 1.57 -9.47 11.25
C LEU A 61 1.60 -8.63 12.52
N THR A 62 1.03 -7.42 12.48
CA THR A 62 0.70 -6.70 13.71
C THR A 62 -0.67 -7.16 14.19
N GLU A 63 -0.77 -7.44 15.48
CA GLU A 63 -2.02 -7.79 16.13
C GLU A 63 -2.40 -6.69 17.10
N ASP A 64 -3.61 -6.16 16.96
CA ASP A 64 -4.22 -5.18 17.88
C ASP A 64 -3.36 -3.93 18.18
N PHE A 65 -2.64 -3.42 17.17
CA PHE A 65 -1.87 -2.19 17.29
C PHE A 65 -2.80 -0.98 17.41
N SER A 66 -2.52 -0.14 18.39
CA SER A 66 -3.12 1.20 18.48
C SER A 66 -2.65 2.10 17.31
N ILE A 67 -3.25 3.27 17.17
CA ILE A 67 -2.79 4.24 16.19
C ILE A 67 -1.38 4.76 16.52
N GLU A 68 -1.06 4.85 17.81
CA GLU A 68 0.26 5.26 18.32
C GLU A 68 1.32 4.19 18.00
N ASP A 69 1.00 2.91 18.22
CA ASP A 69 1.89 1.79 17.86
C ASP A 69 2.14 1.75 16.35
N THR A 70 1.08 1.96 15.56
CA THR A 70 1.15 2.02 14.11
C THR A 70 2.00 3.21 13.65
N ALA A 71 1.86 4.37 14.30
CA ALA A 71 2.67 5.55 14.01
C ALA A 71 4.15 5.29 14.31
N ALA A 72 4.46 4.69 15.47
CA ALA A 72 5.83 4.33 15.85
C ALA A 72 6.44 3.31 14.87
N LEU A 73 5.65 2.32 14.43
CA LEU A 73 6.09 1.37 13.40
C LEU A 73 6.40 2.08 12.07
N TYR A 74 5.55 3.05 11.66
CA TYR A 74 5.78 3.80 10.44
C TYR A 74 7.02 4.68 10.53
N GLU A 75 7.29 5.29 11.68
CA GLU A 75 8.48 6.14 11.90
C GLU A 75 9.78 5.38 11.64
N VAL A 76 9.86 4.11 12.06
CA VAL A 76 11.08 3.28 11.87
C VAL A 76 11.13 2.61 10.49
N ALA A 77 10.04 2.58 9.74
CA ALA A 77 9.99 1.97 8.43
C ALA A 77 10.79 2.76 7.38
N ASN A 78 11.34 2.06 6.40
CA ASN A 78 11.98 2.67 5.23
C ASN A 78 10.95 3.13 4.19
N LEU A 79 9.78 2.48 4.19
CA LEU A 79 8.67 2.77 3.30
C LEU A 79 7.36 2.23 3.88
N VAL A 80 6.29 2.98 3.71
CA VAL A 80 4.92 2.49 3.87
C VAL A 80 4.29 2.29 2.50
N LEU A 81 3.79 1.09 2.22
CA LEU A 81 2.96 0.77 1.07
C LEU A 81 1.51 0.67 1.54
N THR A 82 0.64 1.47 0.96
CA THR A 82 -0.77 1.51 1.38
C THR A 82 -1.69 1.78 0.19
N ILE A 83 -2.97 1.52 0.39
CA ILE A 83 -4.03 2.01 -0.49
C ILE A 83 -4.47 3.40 -0.03
N ASP A 84 -5.39 4.03 -0.76
CA ASP A 84 -6.05 5.28 -0.36
C ASP A 84 -6.83 5.10 0.95
N SER A 85 -6.15 5.36 2.06
CA SER A 85 -6.64 5.19 3.43
C SER A 85 -5.99 6.19 4.39
N MET A 86 -6.40 6.19 5.64
CA MET A 86 -5.79 6.96 6.72
C MET A 86 -4.28 6.73 6.81
N SER A 87 -3.81 5.52 6.51
CA SER A 87 -2.40 5.14 6.57
C SER A 87 -1.50 5.98 5.66
N THR A 88 -2.02 6.48 4.52
CA THR A 88 -1.32 7.43 3.65
C THR A 88 -0.94 8.70 4.40
N HIS A 89 -1.85 9.21 5.20
CA HIS A 89 -1.67 10.47 5.94
C HIS A 89 -0.85 10.25 7.22
N LEU A 90 -1.07 9.13 7.91
CA LEU A 90 -0.29 8.77 9.09
C LEU A 90 1.19 8.60 8.74
N ALA A 91 1.50 7.88 7.66
CA ALA A 91 2.88 7.73 7.18
C ALA A 91 3.51 9.09 6.80
N SER A 92 2.72 9.97 6.19
CA SER A 92 3.16 11.34 5.88
C SER A 92 3.46 12.15 7.15
N ALA A 93 2.62 12.03 8.19
CA ALA A 93 2.83 12.68 9.48
C ALA A 93 4.11 12.18 10.16
N MET A 94 4.40 10.87 10.04
CA MET A 94 5.63 10.25 10.57
C MET A 94 6.87 10.48 9.69
N LYS A 95 6.75 11.29 8.63
CA LYS A 95 7.86 11.58 7.69
C LYS A 95 8.44 10.37 6.99
N THR A 96 7.67 9.30 6.89
CA THR A 96 8.07 8.06 6.22
C THR A 96 7.73 8.12 4.74
N PRO A 97 8.62 7.69 3.84
CA PRO A 97 8.31 7.58 2.43
C PRO A 97 7.10 6.68 2.15
N VAL A 98 6.27 7.04 1.18
CA VAL A 98 4.99 6.36 0.91
C VAL A 98 4.90 5.94 -0.56
N VAL A 99 4.47 4.70 -0.80
CA VAL A 99 3.83 4.30 -2.05
C VAL A 99 2.35 4.11 -1.76
N SER A 100 1.51 4.90 -2.41
CA SER A 100 0.07 4.87 -2.18
C SER A 100 -0.68 4.50 -3.45
N ILE A 101 -1.57 3.51 -3.36
CA ILE A 101 -2.34 2.97 -4.47
C ILE A 101 -3.71 3.65 -4.49
N PHE A 102 -4.06 4.22 -5.63
CA PHE A 102 -5.33 4.93 -5.82
C PHE A 102 -6.17 4.28 -6.92
N GLY A 103 -7.42 4.08 -6.61
CA GLY A 103 -8.45 3.63 -7.54
C GLY A 103 -9.35 4.80 -8.00
N PRO A 104 -10.65 4.76 -7.72
CA PRO A 104 -11.61 5.76 -8.19
C PRO A 104 -11.45 7.15 -7.57
N THR A 105 -10.74 7.26 -6.46
CA THR A 105 -10.56 8.51 -5.72
C THR A 105 -9.57 9.44 -6.42
N ASN A 106 -9.77 10.75 -6.28
CA ASN A 106 -8.87 11.76 -6.82
C ASN A 106 -7.57 11.83 -6.01
N ASP A 107 -6.50 11.30 -6.56
CA ASP A 107 -5.18 11.27 -5.93
C ASP A 107 -4.53 12.66 -5.80
N LEU A 108 -4.89 13.64 -6.62
CA LEU A 108 -4.39 15.00 -6.46
C LEU A 108 -4.80 15.62 -5.12
N ASN A 109 -5.98 15.26 -4.62
CA ASN A 109 -6.51 15.77 -3.36
C ASN A 109 -6.03 14.97 -2.14
N TRP A 110 -5.77 13.65 -2.30
CA TRP A 110 -5.55 12.73 -1.19
C TRP A 110 -4.17 12.07 -1.18
N ARG A 111 -3.27 12.46 -2.09
CA ARG A 111 -1.89 11.95 -2.12
C ARG A 111 -1.11 12.27 -0.86
N PRO A 112 -0.04 11.52 -0.55
CA PRO A 112 0.86 11.83 0.55
C PRO A 112 1.40 13.27 0.44
N TRP A 113 1.59 13.92 1.57
CA TRP A 113 2.05 15.30 1.64
C TRP A 113 3.31 15.44 2.50
N GLY A 114 4.25 16.29 2.07
CA GLY A 114 5.45 16.63 2.85
C GLY A 114 6.49 15.52 2.99
N VAL A 115 6.38 14.44 2.22
CA VAL A 115 7.30 13.30 2.22
C VAL A 115 7.63 12.87 0.79
N LYS A 116 8.64 12.03 0.64
CA LYS A 116 8.91 11.35 -0.63
C LYS A 116 7.82 10.31 -0.89
N TYR A 117 7.17 10.38 -2.04
CA TYR A 117 6.10 9.44 -2.36
C TYR A 117 6.02 9.07 -3.83
N LYS A 118 5.30 8.00 -4.11
CA LYS A 118 4.76 7.62 -5.41
C LYS A 118 3.28 7.29 -5.28
N VAL A 119 2.47 7.84 -6.17
CA VAL A 119 1.11 7.37 -6.41
C VAL A 119 1.18 6.30 -7.49
N VAL A 120 0.50 5.19 -7.26
CA VAL A 120 0.30 4.12 -8.23
C VAL A 120 -1.19 4.04 -8.54
N ALA A 121 -1.52 4.25 -9.79
CA ALA A 121 -2.89 4.25 -10.26
C ALA A 121 -2.91 3.97 -11.76
N LEU A 122 -3.90 3.26 -12.26
CA LEU A 122 -4.15 3.18 -13.70
C LEU A 122 -4.79 4.48 -14.19
N SER A 123 -4.33 4.97 -15.32
CA SER A 123 -4.83 6.20 -15.95
C SER A 123 -5.18 5.93 -17.42
N LYS A 124 -5.83 6.91 -18.06
CA LYS A 124 -6.06 6.88 -19.51
C LYS A 124 -4.79 6.68 -20.34
N ALA A 125 -3.65 7.16 -19.82
CA ALA A 125 -2.36 7.00 -20.50
C ALA A 125 -1.83 5.57 -20.43
N ASP A 126 -2.19 4.83 -19.37
CA ASP A 126 -1.82 3.42 -19.21
C ASP A 126 -2.78 2.50 -19.98
N ASP A 127 -4.07 2.80 -19.93
CA ASP A 127 -5.12 2.08 -20.62
C ASP A 127 -6.34 3.00 -20.85
N PRO A 128 -6.78 3.21 -22.12
CA PRO A 128 -7.95 4.03 -22.44
C PRO A 128 -9.24 3.62 -21.72
N THR A 129 -9.38 2.35 -21.32
CA THR A 129 -10.53 1.83 -20.56
C THR A 129 -10.71 2.56 -19.24
N PHE A 130 -9.64 3.08 -18.64
CA PHE A 130 -9.66 3.81 -17.37
C PHE A 130 -9.69 5.34 -17.53
N ALA A 131 -10.20 5.82 -18.68
CA ALA A 131 -10.44 7.25 -18.90
C ALA A 131 -11.44 7.87 -17.91
N CYS A 132 -12.27 7.04 -17.27
CA CYS A 132 -13.21 7.45 -16.21
C CYS A 132 -12.50 7.92 -14.92
N ARG A 133 -11.24 7.53 -14.70
CA ARG A 133 -10.52 7.86 -13.46
C ARG A 133 -10.03 9.32 -13.44
N PRO A 134 -10.17 10.03 -12.31
CA PRO A 134 -10.85 9.65 -11.06
C PRO A 134 -12.37 9.81 -11.15
N CYS A 135 -13.13 8.73 -11.02
CA CYS A 135 -14.58 8.76 -11.17
C CYS A 135 -15.34 9.05 -9.85
N GLY A 136 -14.70 8.86 -8.70
CA GLY A 136 -15.31 9.03 -7.38
C GLY A 136 -16.37 8.00 -7.00
N MET A 137 -16.56 6.96 -7.84
CA MET A 137 -17.60 5.93 -7.62
C MET A 137 -17.15 4.89 -6.57
N ASP A 138 -18.12 4.29 -5.91
CA ASP A 138 -17.92 3.23 -4.92
C ASP A 138 -17.89 1.81 -5.53
N GLY A 139 -17.13 1.68 -6.60
CA GLY A 139 -17.00 0.50 -7.45
C GLY A 139 -17.60 0.70 -8.83
N CYS A 140 -17.16 -0.10 -9.78
CA CYS A 140 -17.69 -0.07 -11.13
C CYS A 140 -19.12 -0.66 -11.14
N GLU A 141 -20.07 0.05 -11.79
CA GLU A 141 -21.44 -0.43 -11.95
C GLU A 141 -22.14 -0.82 -10.62
N GLY A 142 -21.76 -0.17 -9.51
CA GLY A 142 -22.34 -0.44 -8.18
C GLY A 142 -21.89 -1.74 -7.52
N THR A 143 -20.89 -2.43 -8.06
CA THR A 143 -20.42 -3.74 -7.57
C THR A 143 -19.57 -3.69 -6.31
N LYS A 144 -19.21 -2.50 -5.82
CA LYS A 144 -18.21 -2.29 -4.76
C LYS A 144 -16.81 -2.79 -5.12
N VAL A 145 -16.56 -3.06 -6.39
CA VAL A 145 -15.25 -3.48 -6.93
C VAL A 145 -14.80 -2.47 -7.99
N SER A 146 -13.57 -1.98 -7.86
CA SER A 146 -12.99 -1.03 -8.79
C SER A 146 -12.06 -1.72 -9.77
N GLN A 147 -12.45 -1.83 -11.04
CA GLN A 147 -11.67 -2.53 -12.06
C GLN A 147 -10.28 -1.92 -12.27
N CYS A 148 -10.13 -0.61 -12.09
CA CYS A 148 -8.83 0.06 -12.13
C CYS A 148 -7.86 -0.39 -11.01
N LEU A 149 -8.37 -1.00 -9.94
CA LEU A 149 -7.57 -1.60 -8.88
C LEU A 149 -7.34 -3.10 -9.11
N VAL A 150 -8.38 -3.81 -9.58
CA VAL A 150 -8.30 -5.25 -9.89
C VAL A 150 -7.27 -5.52 -11.00
N GLN A 151 -7.20 -4.64 -12.00
CA GLN A 151 -6.30 -4.80 -13.15
C GLN A 151 -4.91 -4.18 -12.94
N LEU A 152 -4.66 -3.59 -11.78
CA LEU A 152 -3.35 -3.02 -11.47
C LEU A 152 -2.31 -4.13 -11.29
N LYS A 153 -1.31 -4.11 -12.14
CA LYS A 153 -0.25 -5.13 -12.12
C LYS A 153 0.70 -4.97 -10.93
N PRO A 154 1.02 -6.07 -10.20
CA PRO A 154 1.96 -6.02 -9.06
C PRO A 154 3.32 -5.42 -9.43
N GLU A 155 3.81 -5.65 -10.66
CA GLU A 155 5.09 -5.14 -11.15
C GLU A 155 5.15 -3.60 -11.15
N THR A 156 4.03 -2.93 -11.43
CA THR A 156 3.94 -1.46 -11.40
C THR A 156 4.15 -0.93 -9.97
N ILE A 157 3.56 -1.63 -8.99
CA ILE A 157 3.71 -1.31 -7.57
C ILE A 157 5.16 -1.58 -7.12
N LEU A 158 5.71 -2.74 -7.45
CA LEU A 158 7.09 -3.13 -7.13
C LEU A 158 8.12 -2.16 -7.72
N LYS A 159 7.92 -1.69 -8.96
CA LYS A 159 8.77 -0.66 -9.58
C LYS A 159 8.74 0.64 -8.77
N SER A 160 7.58 1.05 -8.30
CA SER A 160 7.42 2.27 -7.49
C SER A 160 8.12 2.15 -6.14
N ILE A 161 8.01 0.99 -5.48
CA ILE A 161 8.73 0.67 -4.24
C ILE A 161 10.25 0.78 -4.46
N GLN A 162 10.76 0.15 -5.50
CA GLN A 162 12.20 0.16 -5.82
C GLN A 162 12.73 1.57 -6.07
N LEU A 163 11.97 2.41 -6.76
CA LEU A 163 12.33 3.82 -7.02
C LEU A 163 12.42 4.63 -5.73
N ILE A 164 11.55 4.37 -4.76
CA ILE A 164 11.61 5.02 -3.46
C ILE A 164 12.80 4.51 -2.64
N LEU A 165 12.96 3.20 -2.51
CA LEU A 165 14.00 2.60 -1.67
C LEU A 165 15.43 2.88 -2.17
N LYS A 166 15.67 2.87 -3.48
CA LYS A 166 17.00 3.19 -4.05
C LYS A 166 17.55 4.56 -3.61
N ASN A 167 16.68 5.49 -3.29
CA ASN A 167 17.03 6.85 -2.91
C ASN A 167 16.78 7.14 -1.42
N THR A 168 16.54 6.12 -0.62
CA THR A 168 16.29 6.24 0.82
C THR A 168 17.42 5.56 1.56
N GLN A 169 18.62 6.17 1.57
CA GLN A 169 19.62 5.85 2.59
C GLN A 169 19.16 6.52 3.89
N LYS A 170 18.39 5.84 4.72
CA LYS A 170 18.28 6.21 6.12
C LYS A 170 19.62 5.84 6.77
N PHE A 171 20.23 6.82 7.40
CA PHE A 171 21.44 6.68 8.20
C PHE A 171 21.39 5.42 9.05
N THR A 172 22.38 4.55 8.87
CA THR A 172 22.73 3.56 9.87
C THR A 172 23.32 4.35 11.03
N LEU A 173 22.58 4.52 12.11
CA LEU A 173 23.16 4.89 13.37
C LEU A 173 24.02 3.71 13.79
N LEU A 174 25.35 3.96 13.83
CA LEU A 174 26.35 3.09 14.45
C LEU A 174 26.07 2.95 15.95
#